data_3c4534b08f54e3d95662334b158b9000
#
_entry.id   3c4534b08f54e3d95662334b158b9000
#
_cell.length_a   1.000
_cell.length_b   1.000
_cell.length_c   1.000
_cell.angle_alpha   90.00
_cell.angle_beta   90.00
_cell.angle_gamma   90.00
#
_symmetry.space_group_name_H-M   'P 1'
#
loop_
_entity.id
_entity.type
_entity.pdbx_description
1 polymer ?
#
loop_
_entity_poly.entity_id
_entity_poly.type
_entity_poly.pdbx_seq_one_letter_code
_entity_poly.pdbx_strand_id
1 'polypeptide(L)'
;MIFMIFMMGLVFSSCKEEKPDPGYLAGIAAKGYYDLLLEGKYKEFVDGYNQPYRLPKGYQDQLLMNAKMFVEQQQDEHKGMVKVIVLNAKADTAHHVADVFLQVVYGDSTKEQIVVPMVEVKDAWKMR
;
A
#
# COMPACT_ATOMS: atom_id res chain seq x y z
N MET A 1 -60.23 5.14 -11.48
CA MET A 1 -59.57 5.22 -11.29
C MET A 1 -58.49 4.93 -10.81
N ILE A 2 -57.92 4.79 -10.65
CA ILE A 2 -56.97 4.56 -10.44
C ILE A 2 -55.89 4.55 -10.05
N PHE A 3 -55.45 4.33 -9.81
CA PHE A 3 -54.46 4.41 -9.45
C PHE A 3 -53.45 4.00 -9.16
N MET A 4 -52.92 3.94 -9.10
CA MET A 4 -51.98 3.58 -8.95
C MET A 4 -50.92 3.62 -8.35
N ILE A 5 -50.50 3.49 -8.00
CA ILE A 5 -49.60 3.60 -7.46
C ILE A 5 -48.52 3.34 -7.33
N PHE A 6 -47.98 3.15 -7.26
CA PHE A 6 -46.97 2.87 -7.21
C PHE A 6 -45.98 2.72 -6.54
N MET A 7 -45.53 2.49 -6.24
CA MET A 7 -44.68 2.37 -5.71
C MET A 7 -43.60 2.24 -5.66
N MET A 8 -43.04 2.30 -5.57
CA MET A 8 -42.02 2.26 -5.63
C MET A 8 -41.09 1.85 -4.96
N GLY A 9 -40.64 1.55 -4.77
CA GLY A 9 -39.83 1.09 -4.34
C GLY A 9 -38.73 1.24 -4.04
N LEU A 10 -38.30 1.42 -3.76
CA LEU A 10 -37.37 1.69 -3.53
C LEU A 10 -36.46 1.05 -3.05
N VAL A 11 -36.08 0.75 -3.08
CA VAL A 11 -35.28 0.07 -2.84
C VAL A 11 -34.14 0.26 -2.52
N PHE A 12 -33.71 0.61 -2.37
CA PHE A 12 -32.64 0.91 -2.13
C PHE A 12 -31.98 0.40 -1.30
N SER A 13 -32.01 0.20 -0.93
CA SER A 13 -31.55 -0.39 -0.20
C SER A 13 -30.37 -0.67 -0.23
N SER A 14 -30.16 -0.96 -0.78
CA SER A 14 -29.09 -1.34 -0.98
C SER A 14 -28.12 -0.62 -0.60
N CYS A 15 -28.20 0.07 -0.35
CA CYS A 15 -27.30 0.83 0.03
C CYS A 15 -26.47 0.49 1.02
N LYS A 16 -26.28 -0.52 1.32
CA LYS A 16 -25.41 -0.85 2.16
C LYS A 16 -24.21 -0.43 1.72
N GLU A 17 -23.50 0.35 2.26
CA GLU A 17 -22.30 0.64 1.95
C GLU A 17 -21.48 -0.42 2.26
N GLU A 18 -20.88 -1.10 1.39
CA GLU A 18 -19.99 -2.10 1.69
C GLU A 18 -18.68 -1.48 2.01
N LYS A 19 -18.07 -1.83 3.09
CA LYS A 19 -16.74 -1.36 3.40
C LYS A 19 -15.77 -1.95 2.42
N PRO A 20 -14.76 -1.17 1.98
CA PRO A 20 -13.74 -1.72 1.10
C PRO A 20 -13.04 -2.91 1.74
N ASP A 21 -12.63 -3.85 0.93
CA ASP A 21 -11.92 -5.03 1.39
C ASP A 21 -10.60 -4.61 2.05
N PRO A 22 -10.30 -5.09 3.26
CA PRO A 22 -9.05 -4.70 3.94
C PRO A 22 -7.81 -5.05 3.15
N GLY A 23 -7.81 -6.17 2.42
CA GLY A 23 -6.68 -6.52 1.57
C GLY A 23 -6.48 -5.50 0.47
N TYR A 24 -7.57 -5.05 -0.13
CA TYR A 24 -7.50 -4.03 -1.17
C TYR A 24 -6.93 -2.73 -0.62
N LEU A 25 -7.36 -2.32 0.57
CA LEU A 25 -6.85 -1.09 1.19
C LEU A 25 -5.37 -1.21 1.54
N ALA A 26 -4.95 -2.36 2.07
CA ALA A 26 -3.54 -2.60 2.36
C ALA A 26 -2.73 -2.56 1.08
N GLY A 27 -3.26 -3.12 0.00
CA GLY A 27 -2.58 -3.12 -1.30
C GLY A 27 -2.37 -1.72 -1.83
N ILE A 28 -3.41 -0.88 -1.76
CA ILE A 28 -3.30 0.50 -2.19
C ILE A 28 -2.24 1.24 -1.37
N ALA A 29 -2.24 1.02 -0.05
CA ALA A 29 -1.27 1.68 0.83
C ALA A 29 0.15 1.25 0.51
N ALA A 30 0.39 -0.05 0.37
CA ALA A 30 1.73 -0.55 0.06
C ALA A 30 2.23 -0.01 -1.27
N LYS A 31 1.37 -0.02 -2.28
CA LYS A 31 1.75 0.54 -3.58
C LYS A 31 2.06 2.02 -3.45
N GLY A 32 1.25 2.76 -2.70
CA GLY A 32 1.48 4.19 -2.50
C GLY A 32 2.84 4.48 -1.88
N TYR A 33 3.23 3.69 -0.88
CA TYR A 33 4.54 3.87 -0.26
C TYR A 33 5.67 3.58 -1.25
N TYR A 34 5.55 2.52 -2.04
CA TYR A 34 6.58 2.20 -3.00
C TYR A 34 6.60 3.20 -4.16
N ASP A 35 5.46 3.78 -4.53
CA ASP A 35 5.43 4.86 -5.51
C ASP A 35 6.24 6.06 -5.01
N LEU A 36 6.14 6.38 -3.72
CA LEU A 36 6.95 7.44 -3.12
C LEU A 36 8.43 7.13 -3.24
N LEU A 37 8.79 5.87 -2.99
CA LEU A 37 10.17 5.44 -3.11
C LEU A 37 10.69 5.63 -4.54
N LEU A 38 9.87 5.25 -5.53
CA LEU A 38 10.24 5.39 -6.92
C LEU A 38 10.39 6.86 -7.33
N GLU A 39 9.64 7.74 -6.67
CA GLU A 39 9.70 9.18 -6.97
C GLU A 39 10.84 9.87 -6.24
N GLY A 40 11.62 9.15 -5.46
CA GLY A 40 12.71 9.74 -4.70
C GLY A 40 12.29 10.42 -3.41
N LYS A 41 11.05 10.19 -2.97
CA LYS A 41 10.54 10.78 -1.73
C LYS A 41 10.85 9.86 -0.56
N TYR A 42 12.11 9.76 -0.25
CA TYR A 42 12.60 8.77 0.72
C TYR A 42 12.07 8.98 2.12
N LYS A 43 11.96 10.23 2.55
CA LYS A 43 11.45 10.50 3.88
C LYS A 43 10.00 10.05 4.02
N GLU A 44 9.19 10.36 3.01
CA GLU A 44 7.79 9.96 3.04
C GLU A 44 7.64 8.45 2.99
N PHE A 45 8.50 7.76 2.24
CA PHE A 45 8.51 6.31 2.22
C PHE A 45 8.85 5.75 3.61
N VAL A 46 9.89 6.28 4.24
CA VAL A 46 10.32 5.82 5.56
C VAL A 46 9.23 6.09 6.60
N ASP A 47 8.54 7.23 6.48
CA ASP A 47 7.46 7.57 7.38
C ASP A 47 6.26 6.61 7.24
N GLY A 48 6.22 5.84 6.17
CA GLY A 48 5.19 4.82 5.96
C GLY A 48 5.36 3.58 6.82
N TYR A 49 6.49 3.44 7.49
CA TYR A 49 6.69 2.31 8.40
C TYR A 49 6.03 2.57 9.75
N ASN A 50 5.51 1.53 10.35
CA ASN A 50 4.94 1.63 11.69
C ASN A 50 6.08 1.70 12.69
N GLN A 51 6.19 2.86 13.34
CA GLN A 51 7.25 3.08 14.30
C GLN A 51 6.60 3.42 15.62
N PRO A 52 6.36 2.42 16.48
CA PRO A 52 5.62 2.63 17.71
C PRO A 52 6.31 3.55 18.70
N TYR A 53 7.61 3.77 18.54
CA TYR A 53 8.35 4.62 19.43
C TYR A 53 9.00 5.73 18.64
N ARG A 54 9.28 6.85 19.32
CA ARG A 54 10.01 7.91 18.68
C ARG A 54 11.44 7.42 18.49
N LEU A 55 11.91 7.41 17.25
CA LEU A 55 13.24 6.93 16.95
C LEU A 55 14.27 8.04 17.11
N PRO A 56 15.49 7.72 17.52
CA PRO A 56 16.57 8.69 17.51
C PRO A 56 16.81 9.23 16.11
N LYS A 57 17.24 10.46 16.01
CA LYS A 57 17.47 11.07 14.71
C LYS A 57 18.47 10.29 13.87
N GLY A 58 19.52 9.78 14.51
CA GLY A 58 20.52 9.01 13.80
C GLY A 58 19.94 7.76 13.16
N TYR A 59 18.97 7.14 13.81
CA TYR A 59 18.33 5.96 13.26
C TYR A 59 17.47 6.33 12.04
N GLN A 60 16.75 7.45 12.12
CA GLN A 60 15.95 7.90 10.98
C GLN A 60 16.83 8.25 9.80
N ASP A 61 17.96 8.90 10.04
CA ASP A 61 18.90 9.23 8.97
C ASP A 61 19.42 7.95 8.32
N GLN A 62 19.64 6.90 9.11
CA GLN A 62 20.10 5.63 8.57
C GLN A 62 19.03 4.98 7.69
N LEU A 63 17.76 5.05 8.11
CA LEU A 63 16.67 4.51 7.30
C LEU A 63 16.55 5.25 5.97
N LEU A 64 16.72 6.58 6.01
CA LEU A 64 16.68 7.37 4.78
C LEU A 64 17.83 6.99 3.86
N MET A 65 19.01 6.82 4.42
CA MET A 65 20.18 6.44 3.63
C MET A 65 19.99 5.05 3.04
N ASN A 66 19.43 4.12 3.81
CA ASN A 66 19.19 2.77 3.32
C ASN A 66 18.23 2.77 2.15
N ALA A 67 17.16 3.57 2.23
CA ALA A 67 16.19 3.67 1.14
C ALA A 67 16.85 4.22 -0.12
N LYS A 68 17.67 5.24 0.03
CA LYS A 68 18.35 5.85 -1.09
C LYS A 68 19.34 4.88 -1.73
N MET A 69 20.11 4.17 -0.90
CA MET A 69 21.06 3.20 -1.40
C MET A 69 20.38 2.06 -2.12
N PHE A 70 19.23 1.63 -1.62
CA PHE A 70 18.46 0.59 -2.28
C PHE A 70 18.05 1.02 -3.69
N VAL A 71 17.53 2.24 -3.83
CA VAL A 71 17.12 2.75 -5.12
C VAL A 71 18.32 2.87 -6.08
N GLU A 72 19.46 3.33 -5.57
CA GLU A 72 20.66 3.44 -6.38
C GLU A 72 21.15 2.08 -6.84
N GLN A 73 21.06 1.07 -5.98
CA GLN A 73 21.45 -0.27 -6.35
C GLN A 73 20.55 -0.81 -7.46
N GLN A 74 19.24 -0.56 -7.39
CA GLN A 74 18.33 -0.99 -8.43
C GLN A 74 18.64 -0.26 -9.74
N GLN A 75 19.03 1.00 -9.66
CA GLN A 75 19.41 1.76 -10.85
C GLN A 75 20.61 1.10 -11.53
N ASP A 76 21.60 0.70 -10.74
CA ASP A 76 22.82 0.09 -11.28
C ASP A 76 22.56 -1.32 -11.81
N GLU A 77 21.77 -2.11 -11.12
CA GLU A 77 21.59 -3.51 -11.46
C GLU A 77 20.51 -3.76 -12.49
N HIS A 78 19.46 -2.94 -12.49
CA HIS A 78 18.27 -3.20 -13.30
C HIS A 78 17.79 -1.98 -14.06
N LYS A 79 18.57 -0.93 -14.12
CA LYS A 79 18.20 0.33 -14.76
C LYS A 79 17.02 0.99 -14.07
N GLY A 80 16.92 0.78 -12.76
CA GLY A 80 15.95 1.44 -11.92
C GLY A 80 14.60 0.73 -11.86
N MET A 81 13.83 1.12 -10.85
CA MET A 81 12.47 0.64 -10.69
C MET A 81 11.56 1.59 -11.47
N VAL A 82 10.76 1.03 -12.37
CA VAL A 82 9.89 1.84 -13.22
C VAL A 82 8.51 1.98 -12.63
N LYS A 83 7.96 0.89 -12.12
CA LYS A 83 6.64 0.93 -11.51
C LYS A 83 6.42 -0.30 -10.63
N VAL A 84 5.42 -0.22 -9.77
CA VAL A 84 4.99 -1.37 -8.97
C VAL A 84 3.51 -1.62 -9.23
N ILE A 85 3.14 -2.89 -9.20
CA ILE A 85 1.77 -3.32 -9.47
C ILE A 85 1.36 -4.22 -8.32
N VAL A 86 0.15 -4.04 -7.81
CA VAL A 86 -0.37 -4.92 -6.77
C VAL A 86 -0.83 -6.22 -7.44
N LEU A 87 -0.22 -7.33 -7.07
CA LEU A 87 -0.62 -8.63 -7.57
C LEU A 87 -1.71 -9.26 -6.73
N ASN A 88 -1.59 -9.12 -5.41
CA ASN A 88 -2.52 -9.73 -4.48
C ASN A 88 -2.28 -9.15 -3.10
N ALA A 89 -3.24 -9.31 -2.20
CA ALA A 89 -3.09 -8.91 -0.82
C ALA A 89 -3.89 -9.88 0.03
N LYS A 90 -3.29 -10.36 1.11
CA LYS A 90 -3.95 -11.28 2.03
C LYS A 90 -4.02 -10.62 3.38
N ALA A 91 -5.21 -10.26 3.82
CA ALA A 91 -5.41 -9.60 5.09
C ALA A 91 -5.88 -10.58 6.15
N ASP A 92 -5.34 -10.42 7.35
CA ASP A 92 -5.80 -11.12 8.53
C ASP A 92 -6.43 -10.05 9.41
N THR A 93 -7.73 -9.89 9.31
CA THR A 93 -8.42 -8.80 9.99
C THR A 93 -8.44 -8.99 11.51
N ALA A 94 -8.38 -10.23 11.97
CA ALA A 94 -8.37 -10.49 13.41
C ALA A 94 -7.11 -9.95 14.06
N HIS A 95 -5.99 -9.95 13.33
CA HIS A 95 -4.72 -9.47 13.85
C HIS A 95 -4.31 -8.12 13.27
N HIS A 96 -5.14 -7.52 12.43
CA HIS A 96 -4.89 -6.21 11.83
C HIS A 96 -3.57 -6.17 11.03
N VAL A 97 -3.29 -7.24 10.30
CA VAL A 97 -2.10 -7.31 9.47
C VAL A 97 -2.47 -7.79 8.07
N ALA A 98 -1.57 -7.57 7.14
CA ALA A 98 -1.76 -8.05 5.78
C ALA A 98 -0.40 -8.25 5.13
N ASP A 99 -0.35 -9.17 4.16
CA ASP A 99 0.81 -9.30 3.31
C ASP A 99 0.38 -8.86 1.92
N VAL A 100 1.09 -7.88 1.38
CA VAL A 100 0.79 -7.36 0.04
C VAL A 100 1.88 -7.84 -0.90
N PHE A 101 1.46 -8.44 -2.01
CA PHE A 101 2.38 -8.95 -3.01
C PHE A 101 2.42 -7.94 -4.15
N LEU A 102 3.57 -7.31 -4.31
CA LEU A 102 3.78 -6.32 -5.37
C LEU A 102 4.70 -6.90 -6.44
N GLN A 103 4.47 -6.50 -7.68
CA GLN A 103 5.42 -6.80 -8.73
C GLN A 103 6.17 -5.52 -9.05
N VAL A 104 7.48 -5.56 -8.95
CA VAL A 104 8.33 -4.43 -9.32
C VAL A 104 8.76 -4.66 -10.76
N VAL A 105 8.55 -3.66 -11.60
CA VAL A 105 8.97 -3.70 -12.99
C VAL A 105 10.18 -2.79 -13.12
N TYR A 106 11.26 -3.33 -13.66
CA TYR A 106 12.53 -2.61 -13.76
C TYR A 106 12.76 -2.06 -15.17
N GLY A 107 13.69 -1.11 -15.27
CA GLY A 107 13.99 -0.47 -16.54
C GLY A 107 14.61 -1.42 -17.58
N ASP A 108 15.18 -2.54 -17.13
CA ASP A 108 15.72 -3.56 -18.03
C ASP A 108 14.66 -4.59 -18.44
N SER A 109 13.40 -4.32 -18.14
CA SER A 109 12.26 -5.18 -18.48
C SER A 109 12.14 -6.42 -17.60
N THR A 110 12.99 -6.59 -16.61
CA THR A 110 12.83 -7.70 -15.67
C THR A 110 11.78 -7.32 -14.63
N LYS A 111 11.22 -8.33 -13.97
CA LYS A 111 10.18 -8.15 -12.97
C LYS A 111 10.49 -9.01 -11.76
N GLU A 112 10.12 -8.50 -10.60
CA GLU A 112 10.37 -9.22 -9.37
C GLU A 112 9.16 -9.08 -8.45
N GLN A 113 8.77 -10.17 -7.82
CA GLN A 113 7.69 -10.11 -6.86
C GLN A 113 8.28 -9.91 -5.47
N ILE A 114 7.74 -8.96 -4.75
CA ILE A 114 8.15 -8.72 -3.36
C ILE A 114 6.92 -8.80 -2.47
N VAL A 115 7.14 -9.09 -1.20
CA VAL A 115 6.07 -9.13 -0.20
C VAL A 115 6.30 -7.96 0.74
N VAL A 116 5.25 -7.19 0.95
CA VAL A 116 5.31 -6.04 1.87
C VAL A 116 4.39 -6.35 3.03
N PRO A 117 4.93 -6.65 4.21
CA PRO A 117 4.10 -6.86 5.39
C PRO A 117 3.51 -5.53 5.84
N MET A 118 2.22 -5.54 6.14
CA MET A 118 1.50 -4.34 6.53
C MET A 118 0.81 -4.56 7.86
N VAL A 119 0.56 -3.48 8.58
CA VAL A 119 -0.19 -3.50 9.83
C VAL A 119 -1.16 -2.32 9.83
N GLU A 120 -2.36 -2.55 10.32
CA GLU A 120 -3.35 -1.50 10.43
C GLU A 120 -3.26 -0.84 11.80
N VAL A 121 -3.04 0.46 11.82
CA VAL A 121 -2.91 1.23 13.06
C VAL A 121 -3.79 2.47 12.91
N LYS A 122 -4.77 2.60 13.79
CA LYS A 122 -5.67 3.75 13.79
C LYS A 122 -6.29 3.97 12.42
N ASP A 123 -6.80 2.88 11.87
CA ASP A 123 -7.50 2.88 10.59
C ASP A 123 -6.61 3.24 9.38
N ALA A 124 -5.31 3.19 9.55
CA ALA A 124 -4.37 3.41 8.44
C ALA A 124 -3.45 2.20 8.30
N TRP A 125 -3.14 1.85 7.07
CA TRP A 125 -2.22 0.75 6.82
C TRP A 125 -0.80 1.29 6.71
N LYS A 126 0.09 0.67 7.49
CA LYS A 126 1.51 1.04 7.52
C LYS A 126 2.34 -0.18 7.21
N MET A 127 3.56 0.03 6.73
CA MET A 127 4.50 -1.07 6.54
C MET A 127 5.05 -1.50 7.90
N ARG A 128 5.27 -2.79 8.06
CA ARG A 128 5.86 -3.33 9.29
C ARG A 128 7.35 -3.47 9.17
#